data_7d85ed2d943b974379587c5fc79599d2
#
_entry.id   7d85ed2d943b974379587c5fc79599d2
#
_cell.length_a   1.000
_cell.length_b   1.000
_cell.length_c   1.000
_cell.angle_alpha   90.00
_cell.angle_beta   90.00
_cell.angle_gamma   90.00
#
_symmetry.space_group_name_H-M   'P 1'
#
loop_
_entity.id
_entity.type
_entity.pdbx_description
1 polymer ?
#
loop_
_entity_poly.entity_id
_entity_poly.type
_entity_poly.pdbx_seq_one_letter_code
_entity_poly.pdbx_strand_id
1 'polypeptide(L)'
;MAIDIWDSDAIKELAGGWTDEEEQELIKDTRLREFTVEYLGRSWQDALKYSFLSADETNSGRYLRNIHMGDTIYCHIAGYGFLGIGICTSKAVYMKDFNVSVDGVSTPILKAPWINQDKKDQLVTEKEIFIGVDWKKSVPDESQGYWEKGMTSIPLVAYMLNDRTTHRKVAEHFGYQPEE
;
A
#
# COMPACT_ATOMS: atom_id res chain seq x y z
N MET A 1 -10.50 15.33 -0.71
CA MET A 1 -11.30 14.36 0.06
C MET A 1 -11.41 13.10 -0.78
N ALA A 2 -10.73 12.03 -0.41
CA ALA A 2 -10.94 10.75 -1.07
C ALA A 2 -12.29 10.23 -0.60
N ILE A 3 -13.30 10.34 -1.48
CA ILE A 3 -14.54 9.61 -1.29
C ILE A 3 -14.18 8.14 -1.45
N ASP A 4 -14.53 7.31 -0.48
CA ASP A 4 -14.46 5.87 -0.66
C ASP A 4 -15.55 5.46 -1.65
N ILE A 5 -15.24 5.69 -2.93
CA ILE A 5 -16.14 5.34 -4.05
C ILE A 5 -16.38 3.83 -4.16
N TRP A 6 -15.76 3.05 -3.28
CA TRP A 6 -15.83 1.59 -3.26
C TRP A 6 -16.68 1.05 -2.12
N ASP A 7 -17.22 1.94 -1.28
CA ASP A 7 -18.33 1.57 -0.40
C ASP A 7 -19.55 1.23 -1.27
N SER A 8 -20.05 0.02 -1.13
CA SER A 8 -21.17 -0.48 -1.96
C SER A 8 -22.42 0.40 -1.86
N ASP A 9 -22.64 1.03 -0.71
CA ASP A 9 -23.79 1.91 -0.49
C ASP A 9 -23.59 3.28 -1.15
N ALA A 10 -22.36 3.82 -1.10
CA ALA A 10 -22.00 5.05 -1.79
C ALA A 10 -22.11 4.89 -3.32
N ILE A 11 -21.72 3.72 -3.83
CA ILE A 11 -21.82 3.39 -5.26
C ILE A 11 -23.30 3.29 -5.68
N LYS A 12 -24.15 2.64 -4.90
CA LYS A 12 -25.59 2.56 -5.15
C LYS A 12 -26.24 3.94 -5.17
N GLU A 13 -25.85 4.81 -4.27
CA GLU A 13 -26.34 6.18 -4.18
C GLU A 13 -25.93 7.03 -5.40
N LEU A 14 -24.68 6.89 -5.86
CA LEU A 14 -24.16 7.57 -7.04
C LEU A 14 -24.75 7.05 -8.36
N ALA A 15 -25.09 5.78 -8.44
CA ALA A 15 -25.53 5.12 -9.64
C ALA A 15 -27.05 5.16 -9.86
N GLY A 16 -27.85 5.57 -8.87
CA GLY A 16 -29.28 5.84 -9.04
C GLY A 16 -30.11 4.65 -9.54
N GLY A 17 -29.84 3.44 -9.05
CA GLY A 17 -30.63 2.26 -9.39
C GLY A 17 -29.98 1.33 -10.42
N TRP A 18 -28.78 0.87 -10.09
CA TRP A 18 -28.09 -0.14 -10.90
C TRP A 18 -28.82 -1.46 -10.93
N THR A 19 -28.73 -2.15 -12.06
CA THR A 19 -29.19 -3.53 -12.17
C THR A 19 -28.27 -4.47 -11.40
N ASP A 20 -28.78 -5.64 -11.02
CA ASP A 20 -27.98 -6.67 -10.36
C ASP A 20 -26.74 -7.06 -11.18
N GLU A 21 -26.82 -7.03 -12.52
CA GLU A 21 -25.70 -7.30 -13.41
C GLU A 21 -24.63 -6.22 -13.35
N GLU A 22 -25.03 -4.95 -13.31
CA GLU A 22 -24.12 -3.81 -13.16
C GLU A 22 -23.44 -3.82 -11.80
N GLU A 23 -24.17 -4.17 -10.75
CA GLU A 23 -23.61 -4.34 -9.40
C GLU A 23 -22.60 -5.50 -9.36
N GLN A 24 -22.89 -6.63 -10.02
CA GLN A 24 -21.99 -7.77 -10.13
C GLN A 24 -20.72 -7.43 -10.92
N GLU A 25 -20.82 -6.66 -11.99
CA GLU A 25 -19.65 -6.19 -12.75
C GLU A 25 -18.78 -5.25 -11.93
N LEU A 26 -19.39 -4.34 -11.18
CA LEU A 26 -18.66 -3.43 -10.30
C LEU A 26 -17.96 -4.19 -9.16
N ILE A 27 -18.62 -5.19 -8.57
CA ILE A 27 -18.02 -6.07 -7.57
C ILE A 27 -16.84 -6.85 -8.16
N LYS A 28 -16.90 -7.27 -9.43
CA LYS A 28 -15.75 -7.85 -10.12
C LYS A 28 -14.60 -6.86 -10.27
N ASP A 29 -14.88 -5.61 -10.63
CA ASP A 29 -13.87 -4.56 -10.73
C ASP A 29 -13.26 -4.21 -9.36
N THR A 30 -14.06 -4.24 -8.30
CA THR A 30 -13.57 -4.00 -6.93
C THR A 30 -12.74 -5.17 -6.38
N ARG A 31 -12.79 -6.36 -6.97
CA ARG A 31 -11.87 -7.49 -6.63
C ARG A 31 -10.43 -7.22 -7.04
N LEU A 32 -10.20 -6.32 -8.01
CA LEU A 32 -8.88 -5.86 -8.42
C LEU A 32 -8.55 -4.54 -7.74
N ARG A 33 -8.68 -4.51 -6.43
CA ARG A 33 -8.35 -3.30 -5.66
C ARG A 33 -6.84 -3.08 -5.68
N GLU A 34 -6.44 -1.95 -6.22
CA GLU A 34 -5.05 -1.55 -6.39
C GLU A 34 -4.83 -0.18 -5.76
N PHE A 35 -3.86 -0.11 -4.88
CA PHE A 35 -3.51 1.12 -4.16
C PHE A 35 -2.10 1.56 -4.51
N THR A 36 -1.90 2.87 -4.62
CA THR A 36 -0.58 3.45 -4.50
C THR A 36 -0.36 3.84 -3.05
N VAL A 37 0.78 3.46 -2.47
CA VAL A 37 1.18 3.89 -1.13
C VAL A 37 2.47 4.71 -1.23
N GLU A 38 2.41 5.96 -0.75
CA GLU A 38 3.57 6.84 -0.66
C GLU A 38 4.36 6.55 0.61
N TYR A 39 5.63 6.19 0.45
CA TYR A 39 6.48 5.72 1.57
C TYR A 39 7.65 6.67 1.88
N LEU A 40 7.48 7.96 1.63
CA LEU A 40 8.52 8.97 1.87
C LEU A 40 8.90 9.07 3.37
N GLY A 41 10.20 9.19 3.63
CA GLY A 41 10.73 9.41 4.98
C GLY A 41 10.84 8.17 5.84
N ARG A 42 10.60 6.98 5.29
CA ARG A 42 10.67 5.70 6.01
C ARG A 42 11.75 4.80 5.43
N SER A 43 12.09 3.73 6.14
CA SER A 43 13.13 2.80 5.70
C SER A 43 12.60 1.75 4.75
N TRP A 44 12.96 1.86 3.48
CA TRP A 44 12.62 0.88 2.46
C TRP A 44 13.25 -0.50 2.72
N GLN A 45 14.51 -0.53 3.17
CA GLN A 45 15.20 -1.77 3.47
C GLN A 45 14.52 -2.56 4.59
N ASP A 46 14.04 -1.89 5.62
CA ASP A 46 13.30 -2.53 6.71
C ASP A 46 11.91 -2.99 6.27
N ALA A 47 11.23 -2.21 5.42
CA ALA A 47 9.97 -2.60 4.81
C ALA A 47 10.09 -3.89 3.99
N LEU A 48 11.19 -4.05 3.25
CA LEU A 48 11.50 -5.29 2.53
C LEU A 48 11.83 -6.44 3.48
N LYS A 49 12.70 -6.19 4.45
CA LYS A 49 13.17 -7.21 5.38
C LYS A 49 12.04 -7.80 6.21
N TYR A 50 11.13 -6.97 6.69
CA TYR A 50 10.06 -7.36 7.61
C TYR A 50 8.67 -7.38 6.98
N SER A 51 8.58 -7.19 5.66
CA SER A 51 7.33 -7.32 4.91
C SER A 51 6.20 -6.42 5.41
N PHE A 52 6.46 -5.11 5.46
CA PHE A 52 5.48 -4.13 5.91
C PHE A 52 5.53 -2.82 5.15
N LEU A 53 4.49 -2.01 5.33
CA LEU A 53 4.46 -0.57 5.11
C LEU A 53 3.84 0.10 6.33
N SER A 54 4.18 1.36 6.55
CA SER A 54 3.63 2.13 7.66
C SER A 54 3.39 3.58 7.29
N ALA A 55 2.52 4.24 8.05
CA ALA A 55 2.21 5.65 7.90
C ALA A 55 1.69 6.21 9.22
N ASP A 56 1.91 7.51 9.44
CA ASP A 56 1.27 8.24 10.54
C ASP A 56 -0.21 8.42 10.23
N GLU A 57 -1.11 7.95 11.09
CA GLU A 57 -2.56 8.02 10.87
C GLU A 57 -3.12 9.44 10.93
N THR A 58 -2.36 10.43 11.37
CA THR A 58 -2.74 11.84 11.23
C THR A 58 -2.70 12.23 9.73
N ASN A 59 -3.52 13.18 9.34
CA ASN A 59 -3.62 13.59 7.94
C ASN A 59 -3.95 12.42 6.98
N SER A 60 -3.24 12.31 5.87
CA SER A 60 -3.51 11.30 4.84
C SER A 60 -3.03 9.90 5.19
N GLY A 61 -2.21 9.73 6.22
CA GLY A 61 -1.76 8.41 6.69
C GLY A 61 -2.91 7.49 7.12
N ARG A 62 -4.01 8.07 7.59
CA ARG A 62 -5.21 7.31 7.96
C ARG A 62 -5.78 6.48 6.80
N TYR A 63 -5.53 6.87 5.56
CA TYR A 63 -6.03 6.14 4.38
C TYR A 63 -5.38 4.77 4.20
N LEU A 64 -4.28 4.49 4.90
CA LEU A 64 -3.70 3.15 4.94
C LEU A 64 -4.70 2.12 5.48
N ARG A 65 -5.64 2.55 6.34
CA ARG A 65 -6.71 1.69 6.87
C ARG A 65 -7.74 1.24 5.83
N ASN A 66 -7.77 1.89 4.66
CA ASN A 66 -8.66 1.51 3.56
C ASN A 66 -8.14 0.31 2.76
N ILE A 67 -6.89 -0.07 2.97
CA ILE A 67 -6.28 -1.21 2.31
C ILE A 67 -6.67 -2.48 3.08
N HIS A 68 -7.21 -3.45 2.37
CA HIS A 68 -7.66 -4.73 2.93
C HIS A 68 -6.72 -5.86 2.54
N MET A 69 -6.76 -6.95 3.31
CA MET A 69 -6.03 -8.18 2.96
C MET A 69 -6.38 -8.62 1.55
N GLY A 70 -5.37 -8.91 0.75
CA GLY A 70 -5.51 -9.32 -0.64
C GLY A 70 -5.45 -8.17 -1.66
N ASP A 71 -5.52 -6.91 -1.21
CA ASP A 71 -5.38 -5.77 -2.11
C ASP A 71 -3.94 -5.65 -2.63
N THR A 72 -3.80 -5.23 -3.88
CA THR A 72 -2.48 -4.99 -4.49
C THR A 72 -1.98 -3.61 -4.12
N ILE A 73 -0.72 -3.53 -3.76
CA ILE A 73 -0.05 -2.29 -3.35
C ILE A 73 1.10 -1.99 -4.30
N TYR A 74 1.11 -0.77 -4.84
CA TYR A 74 2.20 -0.20 -5.62
C TYR A 74 2.89 0.84 -4.72
N CYS A 75 4.09 0.53 -4.26
CA CYS A 75 4.85 1.42 -3.37
C CYS A 75 5.61 2.47 -4.15
N HIS A 76 5.39 3.71 -3.83
CA HIS A 76 5.98 4.89 -4.47
C HIS A 76 6.72 5.75 -3.45
N ILE A 77 7.86 6.31 -3.84
CA ILE A 77 8.54 7.37 -3.08
C ILE A 77 8.74 8.57 -3.98
N ALA A 78 8.25 9.72 -3.55
CA ALA A 78 8.42 10.99 -4.27
C ALA A 78 9.92 11.26 -4.53
N GLY A 79 10.24 11.59 -5.77
CA GLY A 79 11.62 11.81 -6.23
C GLY A 79 12.35 10.55 -6.71
N TYR A 80 11.85 9.35 -6.41
CA TYR A 80 12.45 8.10 -6.85
C TYR A 80 11.54 7.27 -7.76
N GLY A 81 10.23 7.35 -7.57
CA GLY A 81 9.27 6.57 -8.33
C GLY A 81 8.78 5.32 -7.61
N PHE A 82 8.38 4.32 -8.37
CA PHE A 82 7.85 3.06 -7.83
C PHE A 82 8.97 2.09 -7.47
N LEU A 83 8.90 1.55 -6.26
CA LEU A 83 9.94 0.69 -5.67
C LEU A 83 9.53 -0.78 -5.66
N GLY A 84 8.25 -1.09 -5.66
CA GLY A 84 7.81 -2.46 -5.59
C GLY A 84 6.30 -2.62 -5.68
N ILE A 85 5.91 -3.88 -5.83
CA ILE A 85 4.52 -4.33 -5.89
C ILE A 85 4.35 -5.45 -4.87
N GLY A 86 3.32 -5.35 -4.05
CA GLY A 86 3.02 -6.36 -3.04
C GLY A 86 1.53 -6.56 -2.82
N ILE A 87 1.20 -7.53 -2.00
CA ILE A 87 -0.16 -7.86 -1.60
C ILE A 87 -0.31 -7.61 -0.11
N CYS A 88 -1.34 -6.87 0.29
CA CYS A 88 -1.63 -6.64 1.71
C CYS A 88 -1.95 -7.96 2.41
N THR A 89 -1.28 -8.23 3.52
CA THR A 89 -1.43 -9.48 4.26
C THR A 89 -2.08 -9.31 5.63
N SER A 90 -2.24 -8.08 6.10
CA SER A 90 -2.82 -7.84 7.42
C SER A 90 -3.59 -6.53 7.48
N LYS A 91 -4.52 -6.48 8.42
CA LYS A 91 -5.22 -5.25 8.80
C LYS A 91 -4.22 -4.24 9.38
N ALA A 92 -4.49 -2.95 9.17
CA ALA A 92 -3.70 -1.88 9.80
C ALA A 92 -3.83 -1.91 11.32
N VAL A 93 -2.69 -1.92 12.00
CA VAL A 93 -2.59 -1.89 13.46
C VAL A 93 -1.53 -0.88 13.89
N TYR A 94 -1.56 -0.45 15.15
CA TYR A 94 -0.51 0.40 15.69
C TYR A 94 0.81 -0.37 15.82
N MET A 95 1.91 0.38 15.85
CA MET A 95 3.26 -0.20 15.93
C MET A 95 3.41 -1.19 17.10
N LYS A 96 2.83 -0.89 18.25
CA LYS A 96 2.87 -1.76 19.44
C LYS A 96 2.23 -3.14 19.23
N ASP A 97 1.30 -3.25 18.29
CA ASP A 97 0.53 -4.47 18.02
C ASP A 97 0.98 -5.20 16.74
N PHE A 98 2.01 -4.67 16.06
CA PHE A 98 2.51 -5.26 14.82
C PHE A 98 3.67 -6.22 15.10
N ASN A 99 3.51 -7.46 14.65
CA ASN A 99 4.52 -8.50 14.78
C ASN A 99 5.12 -8.87 13.43
N VAL A 100 6.41 -9.18 13.45
CA VAL A 100 7.17 -9.63 12.28
C VAL A 100 7.90 -10.92 12.60
N SER A 101 8.38 -11.62 11.58
CA SER A 101 9.20 -12.82 11.77
C SER A 101 10.67 -12.42 11.85
N VAL A 102 11.32 -12.79 12.96
CA VAL A 102 12.77 -12.66 13.14
C VAL A 102 13.32 -14.06 13.40
N ASP A 103 14.12 -14.57 12.47
CA ASP A 103 14.68 -15.94 12.52
C ASP A 103 13.60 -17.01 12.75
N GLY A 104 12.43 -16.83 12.10
CA GLY A 104 11.30 -17.74 12.20
C GLY A 104 10.44 -17.56 13.45
N VAL A 105 10.75 -16.59 14.31
CA VAL A 105 10.01 -16.31 15.56
C VAL A 105 9.19 -15.03 15.40
N SER A 106 7.90 -15.11 15.75
CA SER A 106 7.02 -13.93 15.80
C SER A 106 7.52 -12.97 16.87
N THR A 107 7.88 -11.76 16.45
CA THR A 107 8.53 -10.74 17.28
C THR A 107 7.83 -9.41 17.10
N PRO A 108 7.52 -8.68 18.19
CA PRO A 108 7.03 -7.30 18.05
C PRO A 108 8.00 -6.45 17.23
N ILE A 109 7.47 -5.68 16.28
CA ILE A 109 8.31 -4.80 15.43
C ILE A 109 9.18 -3.84 16.26
N LEU A 110 8.70 -3.41 17.41
CA LEU A 110 9.45 -2.59 18.35
C LEU A 110 10.72 -3.26 18.88
N LYS A 111 10.73 -4.58 18.95
CA LYS A 111 11.87 -5.38 19.47
C LYS A 111 12.73 -5.97 18.36
N ALA A 112 12.28 -5.93 17.11
CA ALA A 112 13.03 -6.45 15.99
C ALA A 112 14.29 -5.59 15.72
N PRO A 113 15.41 -6.20 15.28
CA PRO A 113 16.61 -5.45 14.92
C PRO A 113 16.42 -4.78 13.55
N TRP A 114 16.30 -3.47 13.53
CA TRP A 114 16.15 -2.68 12.31
C TRP A 114 17.50 -2.43 11.64
N ILE A 115 17.49 -2.39 10.31
CA ILE A 115 18.64 -1.96 9.50
C ILE A 115 18.87 -0.47 9.71
N ASN A 116 17.78 0.32 9.70
CA ASN A 116 17.84 1.76 9.96
C ASN A 116 17.22 2.10 11.33
N GLN A 117 18.03 2.07 12.37
CA GLN A 117 17.58 2.31 13.75
C GLN A 117 17.07 3.75 13.94
N ASP A 118 17.68 4.74 13.26
CA ASP A 118 17.24 6.13 13.35
C ASP A 118 15.81 6.31 12.81
N LYS A 119 15.48 5.65 11.72
CA LYS A 119 14.13 5.66 11.18
C LYS A 119 13.14 4.99 12.12
N LYS A 120 13.50 3.86 12.72
CA LYS A 120 12.70 3.21 13.75
C LYS A 120 12.37 4.18 14.89
N ASP A 121 13.37 4.84 15.42
CA ASP A 121 13.23 5.76 16.55
C ASP A 121 12.31 6.94 16.20
N GLN A 122 12.33 7.41 14.96
CA GLN A 122 11.41 8.45 14.47
C GLN A 122 9.95 7.98 14.37
N LEU A 123 9.72 6.68 14.18
CA LEU A 123 8.39 6.09 14.03
C LEU A 123 7.77 5.65 15.35
N VAL A 124 8.52 5.61 16.44
CA VAL A 124 8.00 5.25 17.77
C VAL A 124 7.08 6.37 18.27
N THR A 125 5.91 6.42 17.71
CA THR A 125 4.81 7.30 18.11
C THR A 125 3.56 6.45 18.30
N GLU A 126 2.59 6.95 19.04
CA GLU A 126 1.31 6.26 19.23
C GLU A 126 0.43 6.26 17.97
N LYS A 127 0.85 6.96 16.91
CA LYS A 127 0.06 7.22 15.70
C LYS A 127 0.55 6.52 14.44
N GLU A 128 1.69 5.85 14.48
CA GLU A 128 2.18 5.08 13.33
C GLU A 128 1.39 3.78 13.22
N ILE A 129 0.75 3.57 12.06
CA ILE A 129 0.02 2.34 11.75
C ILE A 129 0.80 1.52 10.72
N PHE A 130 0.74 0.21 10.86
CA PHE A 130 1.47 -0.78 10.06
C PHE A 130 0.52 -1.73 9.37
N ILE A 131 0.82 -2.07 8.12
CA ILE A 131 0.19 -3.18 7.40
C ILE A 131 1.26 -4.16 6.96
N GLY A 132 0.93 -5.45 6.95
CA GLY A 132 1.77 -6.47 6.35
C GLY A 132 1.68 -6.43 4.83
N VAL A 133 2.80 -6.67 4.16
CA VAL A 133 2.88 -6.70 2.69
C VAL A 133 3.73 -7.88 2.25
N ASP A 134 3.16 -8.76 1.45
CA ASP A 134 3.90 -9.80 0.75
C ASP A 134 4.45 -9.19 -0.55
N TRP A 135 5.74 -8.87 -0.57
CA TRP A 135 6.39 -8.27 -1.72
C TRP A 135 6.55 -9.27 -2.85
N LYS A 136 5.94 -8.99 -3.99
CA LYS A 136 6.03 -9.81 -5.20
C LYS A 136 7.16 -9.37 -6.11
N LYS A 137 7.35 -8.06 -6.23
CA LYS A 137 8.43 -7.43 -6.99
C LYS A 137 8.95 -6.24 -6.21
N SER A 138 10.26 -6.05 -6.21
CA SER A 138 10.86 -4.92 -5.49
C SER A 138 12.26 -4.60 -6.03
N VAL A 139 12.67 -3.35 -5.87
CA VAL A 139 14.06 -2.94 -6.06
C VAL A 139 14.77 -2.96 -4.71
N PRO A 140 16.07 -3.30 -4.66
CA PRO A 140 16.81 -3.38 -3.40
C PRO A 140 17.13 -2.01 -2.78
N ASP A 141 17.16 -0.94 -3.59
CA ASP A 141 17.50 0.40 -3.15
C ASP A 141 16.55 1.44 -3.74
N GLU A 142 16.25 2.49 -2.96
CA GLU A 142 15.34 3.58 -3.37
C GLU A 142 15.79 4.26 -4.66
N SER A 143 17.10 4.38 -4.89
CA SER A 143 17.66 5.01 -6.08
C SER A 143 17.31 4.27 -7.39
N GLN A 144 16.84 3.04 -7.29
CA GLN A 144 16.45 2.20 -8.41
C GLN A 144 14.95 2.26 -8.73
N GLY A 145 14.23 3.16 -8.09
CA GLY A 145 12.80 3.37 -8.34
C GLY A 145 12.49 3.68 -9.81
N TYR A 146 11.31 3.27 -10.25
CA TYR A 146 10.87 3.43 -11.64
C TYR A 146 9.83 4.54 -11.76
N TRP A 147 10.13 5.47 -12.67
CA TRP A 147 9.21 6.54 -13.05
C TRP A 147 9.37 6.84 -14.53
N GLU A 148 8.25 7.06 -15.19
CA GLU A 148 8.19 7.38 -16.59
C GLU A 148 7.23 8.54 -16.85
N LYS A 149 7.48 9.35 -17.86
CA LYS A 149 6.61 10.44 -18.25
C LYS A 149 5.20 9.92 -18.58
N GLY A 150 4.20 10.59 -18.06
CA GLY A 150 2.80 10.20 -18.22
C GLY A 150 2.23 9.37 -17.07
N MET A 151 3.06 8.98 -16.11
CA MET A 151 2.59 8.39 -14.86
C MET A 151 1.97 9.45 -13.94
N THR A 152 1.05 9.01 -13.09
CA THR A 152 0.35 9.87 -12.14
C THR A 152 0.68 9.48 -10.71
N SER A 153 0.98 10.47 -9.87
CA SER A 153 1.00 10.34 -8.42
C SER A 153 0.18 11.46 -7.79
N ILE A 154 -0.35 11.20 -6.61
CA ILE A 154 -1.15 12.16 -5.85
C ILE A 154 -0.48 12.37 -4.49
N PRO A 155 -0.50 13.58 -3.90
CA PRO A 155 0.15 13.83 -2.61
C PRO A 155 -0.67 13.29 -1.42
N LEU A 156 -1.03 12.02 -1.47
CA LEU A 156 -1.70 11.29 -0.40
C LEU A 156 -0.89 10.03 -0.06
N VAL A 157 -1.01 9.55 1.17
CA VAL A 157 -0.25 8.37 1.62
C VAL A 157 -0.77 7.09 0.98
N ALA A 158 -2.08 6.92 0.88
CA ALA A 158 -2.66 5.74 0.25
C ALA A 158 -3.88 6.14 -0.57
N TYR A 159 -3.94 5.69 -1.82
CA TYR A 159 -5.03 6.06 -2.72
C TYR A 159 -5.20 5.05 -3.85
N MET A 160 -6.40 5.06 -4.44
CA MET A 160 -6.69 4.36 -5.68
C MET A 160 -6.69 5.36 -6.84
N LEU A 161 -6.17 4.95 -7.98
CA LEU A 161 -6.23 5.73 -9.22
C LEU A 161 -7.44 5.29 -10.05
N ASN A 162 -8.20 6.26 -10.57
CA ASN A 162 -9.28 5.99 -11.51
C ASN A 162 -8.74 5.47 -12.86
N ASP A 163 -7.57 5.96 -13.27
CA ASP A 163 -6.86 5.50 -14.47
C ASP A 163 -5.80 4.48 -14.07
N ARG A 164 -5.92 3.26 -14.57
CA ARG A 164 -4.99 2.16 -14.32
C ARG A 164 -3.71 2.21 -15.15
N THR A 165 -3.54 3.24 -15.97
CA THR A 165 -2.37 3.35 -16.86
C THR A 165 -1.06 3.32 -16.08
N THR A 166 -0.96 4.06 -14.99
CA THR A 166 0.24 4.10 -14.15
C THR A 166 0.55 2.73 -13.56
N HIS A 167 -0.40 2.09 -12.90
CA HIS A 167 -0.19 0.76 -12.32
C HIS A 167 0.15 -0.29 -13.37
N ARG A 168 -0.47 -0.23 -14.54
CA ARG A 168 -0.16 -1.14 -15.67
C ARG A 168 1.29 -0.97 -16.14
N LYS A 169 1.76 0.26 -16.29
CA LYS A 169 3.15 0.54 -16.67
C LYS A 169 4.14 0.03 -15.62
N VAL A 170 3.84 0.21 -14.34
CA VAL A 170 4.66 -0.31 -13.24
C VAL A 170 4.68 -1.83 -13.27
N ALA A 171 3.54 -2.47 -13.40
CA ALA A 171 3.45 -3.94 -13.48
C ALA A 171 4.24 -4.50 -14.67
N GLU A 172 4.14 -3.89 -15.84
CA GLU A 172 4.92 -4.28 -17.03
C GLU A 172 6.43 -4.13 -16.79
N HIS A 173 6.84 -3.01 -16.21
CA HIS A 173 8.27 -2.76 -15.92
C HIS A 173 8.85 -3.82 -14.99
N PHE A 174 8.12 -4.20 -13.94
CA PHE A 174 8.56 -5.21 -12.97
C PHE A 174 8.31 -6.65 -13.42
N GLY A 175 7.63 -6.86 -14.55
CA GLY A 175 7.26 -8.20 -15.00
C GLY A 175 6.24 -8.86 -14.07
N TYR A 176 5.38 -8.07 -13.46
CA TYR A 176 4.34 -8.55 -12.55
C TYR A 176 3.02 -8.75 -13.29
N GLN A 177 2.42 -9.93 -13.10
CA GLN A 177 1.07 -10.22 -13.57
C GLN A 177 0.17 -10.48 -12.36
N PRO A 178 -0.91 -9.71 -12.17
CA PRO A 178 -1.88 -10.01 -11.12
C PRO A 178 -2.42 -11.42 -11.32
N GLU A 179 -2.49 -12.19 -10.26
CA GLU A 179 -3.18 -13.48 -10.30
C GLU A 179 -4.67 -13.23 -10.54
N GLU A 180 -5.23 -13.87 -11.56
CA GLU A 180 -6.65 -13.83 -11.85
C GLU A 180 -7.48 -14.54 -10.77
#